data_e0c39f57a66a2ff65553b40d4efcf4e2
#
_entry.id   e0c39f57a66a2ff65553b40d4efcf4e2
#
_cell.length_a   1.000
_cell.length_b   1.000
_cell.length_c   1.000
_cell.angle_alpha   90.00
_cell.angle_beta   90.00
_cell.angle_gamma   90.00
#
_symmetry.space_group_name_H-M   'P 1'
#
loop_
_entity.id
_entity.type
_entity.pdbx_description
1 polymer ?
#
loop_
_entity_poly.entity_id
_entity_poly.type
_entity_poly.pdbx_seq_one_letter_code
_entity_poly.pdbx_strand_id
1 'polypeptide(L)'
;MLLEGKTIVVTGGNSGIGEQICLAAAAEGANIVIDYVAHPEATDSLIARIEQAGGHAVGVDADITSAADLHTMVQKAVDAFGSLDVLVNNAGIEDRKSLLEETEEGYDKVMAVNVKSAFFGTQAAAKQFIAQGNGGLVLNISSVHEDWPMPGNLAYCVSKGGMRMLARSGGVELGPHGVRIVNIAPGAVDTPINTATTSDPDKLRQLDDAIPLGRPAKPHEIAEVVVFLASGKAAYMTSTTVTIDGGISQGSVGL
;
A
#
# COMPACT_ATOMS: atom_id res chain seq x y z
N MET A 1 -22.16 2.29 -6.25
CA MET A 1 -20.79 1.86 -5.94
C MET A 1 -19.93 3.10 -5.66
N LEU A 2 -18.97 3.00 -4.75
CA LEU A 2 -18.16 4.17 -4.33
C LEU A 2 -17.07 4.54 -5.34
N LEU A 3 -16.64 3.57 -6.17
CA LEU A 3 -15.49 3.68 -7.08
C LEU A 3 -15.86 3.41 -8.54
N GLU A 4 -17.12 3.55 -8.89
CA GLU A 4 -17.64 3.28 -10.23
C GLU A 4 -16.80 3.96 -11.32
N GLY A 5 -16.27 3.15 -12.25
CA GLY A 5 -15.47 3.61 -13.38
C GLY A 5 -14.08 4.14 -13.06
N LYS A 6 -13.63 4.16 -11.78
CA LYS A 6 -12.26 4.55 -11.43
C LYS A 6 -11.27 3.45 -11.79
N THR A 7 -10.10 3.84 -12.25
CA THR A 7 -8.98 2.92 -12.51
C THR A 7 -7.96 3.02 -11.40
N ILE A 8 -7.66 1.87 -10.78
CA ILE A 8 -6.78 1.75 -9.61
C ILE A 8 -5.64 0.80 -9.94
N VAL A 9 -4.41 1.25 -9.76
CA VAL A 9 -3.18 0.42 -9.82
C VAL A 9 -2.78 0.05 -8.40
N VAL A 10 -2.47 -1.23 -8.16
CA VAL A 10 -2.02 -1.74 -6.85
C VAL A 10 -0.70 -2.48 -7.01
N THR A 11 0.38 -1.95 -6.41
CA THR A 11 1.68 -2.64 -6.41
C THR A 11 1.68 -3.81 -5.43
N GLY A 12 2.26 -4.97 -5.86
CA GLY A 12 2.18 -6.20 -5.08
C GLY A 12 0.72 -6.61 -4.82
N GLY A 13 -0.15 -6.45 -5.82
CA GLY A 13 -1.59 -6.59 -5.71
C GLY A 13 -2.08 -8.03 -5.63
N ASN A 14 -1.22 -9.04 -5.83
CA ASN A 14 -1.62 -10.45 -5.90
C ASN A 14 -1.52 -11.21 -4.56
N SER A 15 -1.26 -10.53 -3.44
CA SER A 15 -1.17 -11.18 -2.13
C SER A 15 -1.51 -10.23 -0.97
N GLY A 16 -1.86 -10.81 0.19
CA GLY A 16 -2.00 -10.11 1.45
C GLY A 16 -2.97 -8.92 1.42
N ILE A 17 -2.51 -7.76 1.86
CA ILE A 17 -3.30 -6.51 1.85
C ILE A 17 -3.63 -6.12 0.41
N GLY A 18 -2.68 -6.22 -0.53
CA GLY A 18 -2.86 -5.86 -1.93
C GLY A 18 -3.99 -6.64 -2.61
N GLU A 19 -4.07 -7.95 -2.39
CA GLU A 19 -5.16 -8.79 -2.90
C GLU A 19 -6.52 -8.32 -2.40
N GLN A 20 -6.64 -8.03 -1.10
CA GLN A 20 -7.91 -7.58 -0.53
C GLN A 20 -8.28 -6.16 -0.99
N ILE A 21 -7.29 -5.29 -1.26
CA ILE A 21 -7.53 -3.99 -1.88
C ILE A 21 -8.11 -4.17 -3.28
N CYS A 22 -7.52 -5.06 -4.11
CA CYS A 22 -8.02 -5.34 -5.45
C CYS A 22 -9.47 -5.84 -5.42
N LEU A 23 -9.79 -6.78 -4.53
CA LEU A 23 -11.14 -7.33 -4.39
C LEU A 23 -12.14 -6.28 -3.91
N ALA A 24 -11.83 -5.55 -2.85
CA ALA A 24 -12.73 -4.55 -2.27
C ALA A 24 -12.98 -3.39 -3.25
N ALA A 25 -11.95 -2.90 -3.93
CA ALA A 25 -12.09 -1.83 -4.90
C ALA A 25 -12.88 -2.27 -6.14
N ALA A 26 -12.66 -3.50 -6.64
CA ALA A 26 -13.44 -4.06 -7.75
C ALA A 26 -14.92 -4.24 -7.39
N ALA A 27 -15.21 -4.70 -6.16
CA ALA A 27 -16.60 -4.82 -5.67
C ALA A 27 -17.33 -3.47 -5.59
N GLU A 28 -16.60 -2.37 -5.49
CA GLU A 28 -17.11 -1.00 -5.52
C GLU A 28 -17.06 -0.35 -6.92
N GLY A 29 -16.83 -1.15 -7.96
CA GLY A 29 -16.93 -0.74 -9.37
C GLY A 29 -15.66 -0.18 -9.98
N ALA A 30 -14.50 -0.35 -9.34
CA ALA A 30 -13.23 0.06 -9.90
C ALA A 30 -12.70 -0.96 -10.95
N ASN A 31 -12.00 -0.45 -11.95
CA ASN A 31 -11.12 -1.21 -12.82
C ASN A 31 -9.76 -1.39 -12.13
N ILE A 32 -9.21 -2.60 -12.13
CA ILE A 32 -8.02 -2.92 -11.34
C ILE A 32 -6.84 -3.27 -12.24
N VAL A 33 -5.68 -2.66 -11.99
CA VAL A 33 -4.39 -3.10 -12.52
C VAL A 33 -3.60 -3.71 -11.36
N ILE A 34 -3.33 -5.01 -11.46
CA ILE A 34 -2.65 -5.80 -10.44
C ILE A 34 -1.18 -5.92 -10.84
N ASP A 35 -0.29 -5.21 -10.12
CA ASP A 35 1.14 -5.41 -10.29
C ASP A 35 1.64 -6.58 -9.46
N TYR A 36 2.56 -7.34 -10.05
CA TYR A 36 3.24 -8.48 -9.44
C TYR A 36 4.63 -8.68 -10.02
N VAL A 37 5.53 -9.31 -9.28
CA VAL A 37 6.87 -9.73 -9.72
C VAL A 37 7.07 -11.24 -9.53
N ALA A 38 6.15 -11.89 -8.83
CA ALA A 38 6.17 -13.33 -8.55
C ALA A 38 4.75 -13.88 -8.52
N HIS A 39 4.62 -15.20 -8.68
CA HIS A 39 3.34 -15.91 -8.60
C HIS A 39 2.30 -15.43 -9.62
N PRO A 40 2.59 -15.47 -10.93
CA PRO A 40 1.63 -15.08 -11.97
C PRO A 40 0.32 -15.87 -11.88
N GLU A 41 0.36 -17.13 -11.45
CA GLU A 41 -0.83 -17.96 -11.22
C GLU A 41 -1.78 -17.40 -10.15
N ALA A 42 -1.23 -16.74 -9.13
CA ALA A 42 -2.04 -16.04 -8.11
C ALA A 42 -2.73 -14.82 -8.71
N THR A 43 -2.03 -14.10 -9.59
CA THR A 43 -2.60 -12.95 -10.31
C THR A 43 -3.71 -13.40 -11.26
N ASP A 44 -3.51 -14.46 -12.05
CA ASP A 44 -4.55 -15.00 -12.94
C ASP A 44 -5.79 -15.46 -12.16
N SER A 45 -5.58 -16.11 -11.01
CA SER A 45 -6.66 -16.52 -10.12
C SER A 45 -7.43 -15.32 -9.56
N LEU A 46 -6.73 -14.25 -9.17
CA LEU A 46 -7.34 -13.03 -8.65
C LEU A 46 -8.16 -12.30 -9.73
N ILE A 47 -7.62 -12.18 -10.94
CA ILE A 47 -8.33 -11.64 -12.11
C ILE A 47 -9.63 -12.42 -12.35
N ALA A 48 -9.54 -13.75 -12.41
CA ALA A 48 -10.72 -14.59 -12.63
C ALA A 48 -11.80 -14.41 -11.55
N ARG A 49 -11.40 -14.25 -10.27
CA ARG A 49 -12.33 -13.97 -9.15
C ARG A 49 -13.01 -12.62 -9.30
N ILE A 50 -12.27 -11.58 -9.70
CA ILE A 50 -12.82 -10.24 -9.94
C ILE A 50 -13.81 -10.27 -11.10
N GLU A 51 -13.46 -10.92 -12.22
CA GLU A 51 -14.33 -11.02 -13.40
C GLU A 51 -15.59 -11.85 -13.14
N GLN A 52 -15.49 -12.94 -12.38
CA GLN A 52 -16.66 -13.74 -11.96
C GLN A 52 -17.63 -12.94 -11.09
N ALA A 53 -17.14 -11.94 -10.35
CA ALA A 53 -17.95 -11.02 -9.58
C ALA A 53 -18.49 -9.83 -10.42
N GLY A 54 -18.20 -9.78 -11.73
CA GLY A 54 -18.65 -8.75 -12.66
C GLY A 54 -17.75 -7.51 -12.72
N GLY A 55 -16.56 -7.55 -12.10
CA GLY A 55 -15.55 -6.48 -12.17
C GLY A 55 -14.59 -6.65 -13.36
N HIS A 56 -13.62 -5.73 -13.46
CA HIS A 56 -12.60 -5.74 -14.50
C HIS A 56 -11.20 -5.64 -13.90
N ALA A 57 -10.29 -6.53 -14.33
CA ALA A 57 -8.91 -6.50 -13.87
C ALA A 57 -7.94 -6.94 -14.96
N VAL A 58 -6.71 -6.40 -14.91
CA VAL A 58 -5.58 -6.85 -15.73
C VAL A 58 -4.32 -6.96 -14.87
N GLY A 59 -3.45 -7.91 -15.21
CA GLY A 59 -2.14 -8.06 -14.58
C GLY A 59 -1.06 -7.26 -15.30
N VAL A 60 -0.03 -6.86 -14.58
CA VAL A 60 1.23 -6.31 -15.10
C VAL A 60 2.41 -6.89 -14.32
N ASP A 61 3.32 -7.55 -15.04
CA ASP A 61 4.59 -8.02 -14.49
C ASP A 61 5.60 -6.86 -14.56
N ALA A 62 5.89 -6.25 -13.41
CA ALA A 62 6.76 -5.09 -13.33
C ALA A 62 7.66 -5.14 -12.09
N ASP A 63 8.95 -4.87 -12.28
CA ASP A 63 9.87 -4.64 -11.15
C ASP A 63 9.72 -3.19 -10.65
N ILE A 64 9.02 -3.02 -9.55
CA ILE A 64 8.79 -1.69 -8.95
C ILE A 64 10.07 -0.98 -8.52
N THR A 65 11.21 -1.65 -8.43
CA THR A 65 12.51 -0.99 -8.18
C THR A 65 13.08 -0.28 -9.41
N SER A 66 12.50 -0.56 -10.59
CA SER A 66 12.78 0.07 -11.89
C SER A 66 11.82 1.23 -12.15
N ALA A 67 12.33 2.44 -12.29
CA ALA A 67 11.51 3.60 -12.64
C ALA A 67 10.85 3.47 -14.04
N ALA A 68 11.46 2.73 -14.96
CA ALA A 68 10.89 2.46 -16.27
C ALA A 68 9.66 1.55 -16.17
N ASP A 69 9.72 0.52 -15.33
CA ASP A 69 8.63 -0.43 -15.15
C ASP A 69 7.43 0.24 -14.43
N LEU A 70 7.70 1.11 -13.46
CA LEU A 70 6.67 1.94 -12.83
C LEU A 70 5.93 2.82 -13.84
N HIS A 71 6.63 3.34 -14.84
CA HIS A 71 6.00 4.10 -15.93
C HIS A 71 5.16 3.20 -16.83
N THR A 72 5.66 2.00 -17.15
CA THR A 72 4.93 0.99 -17.92
C THR A 72 3.67 0.54 -17.20
N MET A 73 3.72 0.37 -15.89
CA MET A 73 2.57 0.02 -15.04
C MET A 73 1.47 1.10 -15.11
N VAL A 74 1.83 2.38 -15.02
CA VAL A 74 0.89 3.50 -15.19
C VAL A 74 0.30 3.51 -16.61
N GLN A 75 1.15 3.30 -17.64
CA GLN A 75 0.69 3.25 -19.03
C GLN A 75 -0.28 2.08 -19.26
N LYS A 76 -0.05 0.92 -18.61
CA LYS A 76 -0.96 -0.23 -18.68
C LYS A 76 -2.37 0.12 -18.22
N ALA A 77 -2.52 0.96 -17.17
CA ALA A 77 -3.83 1.42 -16.72
C ALA A 77 -4.55 2.26 -17.79
N VAL A 78 -3.81 3.18 -18.41
CA VAL A 78 -4.33 4.02 -19.49
C VAL A 78 -4.72 3.21 -20.72
N ASP A 79 -3.87 2.26 -21.13
CA ASP A 79 -4.11 1.42 -22.30
C ASP A 79 -5.32 0.48 -22.10
N ALA A 80 -5.49 -0.06 -20.90
CA ALA A 80 -6.56 -1.00 -20.61
C ALA A 80 -7.91 -0.32 -20.33
N PHE A 81 -7.90 0.83 -19.63
CA PHE A 81 -9.11 1.44 -19.06
C PHE A 81 -9.26 2.93 -19.37
N GLY A 82 -8.35 3.53 -20.14
CA GLY A 82 -8.43 4.92 -20.61
C GLY A 82 -7.94 5.98 -19.63
N SER A 83 -7.74 5.66 -18.36
CA SER A 83 -7.28 6.61 -17.33
C SER A 83 -6.58 5.92 -16.18
N LEU A 84 -5.96 6.72 -15.31
CA LEU A 84 -5.55 6.35 -13.96
C LEU A 84 -6.20 7.32 -12.96
N ASP A 85 -6.84 6.83 -11.91
CA ASP A 85 -7.44 7.63 -10.85
C ASP A 85 -6.72 7.47 -9.51
N VAL A 86 -6.24 6.25 -9.22
CA VAL A 86 -5.59 5.93 -7.94
C VAL A 86 -4.37 5.04 -8.17
N LEU A 87 -3.25 5.41 -7.57
CA LEU A 87 -2.10 4.52 -7.37
C LEU A 87 -2.04 4.10 -5.91
N VAL A 88 -1.99 2.80 -5.65
CA VAL A 88 -1.73 2.23 -4.31
C VAL A 88 -0.32 1.64 -4.28
N ASN A 89 0.61 2.33 -3.63
CA ASN A 89 1.94 1.82 -3.31
C ASN A 89 1.81 0.87 -2.11
N ASN A 90 1.54 -0.41 -2.39
CA ASN A 90 1.32 -1.42 -1.36
C ASN A 90 2.52 -2.36 -1.19
N ALA A 91 3.27 -2.65 -2.25
CA ALA A 91 4.42 -3.54 -2.16
C ALA A 91 5.43 -3.08 -1.09
N GLY A 92 5.95 -4.03 -0.33
CA GLY A 92 6.91 -3.76 0.72
C GLY A 92 7.52 -5.03 1.28
N ILE A 93 8.74 -4.89 1.80
CA ILE A 93 9.50 -5.97 2.44
C ILE A 93 10.09 -5.51 3.76
N GLU A 94 10.44 -6.48 4.59
CA GLU A 94 11.25 -6.32 5.80
C GLU A 94 12.58 -7.06 5.66
N ASP A 95 13.63 -6.57 6.31
CA ASP A 95 14.85 -7.31 6.61
C ASP A 95 15.14 -7.17 8.11
N ARG A 96 14.84 -8.22 8.87
CA ARG A 96 14.92 -8.19 10.34
C ARG A 96 16.34 -8.45 10.82
N LYS A 97 17.11 -7.38 10.91
CA LYS A 97 18.47 -7.37 11.41
C LYS A 97 18.67 -6.21 12.41
N SER A 98 19.56 -6.41 13.36
CA SER A 98 20.00 -5.32 14.22
C SER A 98 20.80 -4.29 13.41
N LEU A 99 20.91 -3.05 13.91
CA LEU A 99 21.70 -2.00 13.27
C LEU A 99 23.16 -2.43 13.02
N LEU A 100 23.72 -3.25 13.92
CA LEU A 100 25.12 -3.70 13.80
C LEU A 100 25.32 -4.84 12.80
N GLU A 101 24.25 -5.55 12.43
CA GLU A 101 24.26 -6.70 11.52
C GLU A 101 23.70 -6.37 10.14
N GLU A 102 23.07 -5.20 9.99
CA GLU A 102 22.50 -4.77 8.72
C GLU A 102 23.62 -4.61 7.67
N THR A 103 23.35 -5.09 6.47
CA THR A 103 24.26 -5.00 5.33
C THR A 103 23.82 -3.91 4.36
N GLU A 104 24.77 -3.33 3.62
CA GLU A 104 24.47 -2.37 2.56
C GLU A 104 23.46 -2.94 1.56
N GLU A 105 23.64 -4.20 1.15
CA GLU A 105 22.72 -4.90 0.22
C GLU A 105 21.31 -5.04 0.80
N GLY A 106 21.17 -5.44 2.09
CA GLY A 106 19.88 -5.56 2.77
C GLY A 106 19.18 -4.22 2.89
N TYR A 107 19.92 -3.20 3.33
CA TYR A 107 19.43 -1.83 3.41
C TYR A 107 18.96 -1.32 2.04
N ASP A 108 19.80 -1.42 1.01
CA ASP A 108 19.49 -0.94 -0.34
C ASP A 108 18.25 -1.64 -0.92
N LYS A 109 18.11 -2.94 -0.68
CA LYS A 109 16.93 -3.71 -1.11
C LYS A 109 15.65 -3.20 -0.45
N VAL A 110 15.67 -2.99 0.88
CA VAL A 110 14.51 -2.46 1.61
C VAL A 110 14.16 -1.05 1.12
N MET A 111 15.16 -0.19 0.96
CA MET A 111 14.96 1.18 0.47
C MET A 111 14.45 1.20 -0.98
N ALA A 112 14.97 0.34 -1.84
CA ALA A 112 14.54 0.26 -3.25
C ALA A 112 13.08 -0.18 -3.35
N VAL A 113 12.69 -1.24 -2.62
CA VAL A 113 11.33 -1.79 -2.68
C VAL A 113 10.33 -0.89 -1.97
N ASN A 114 10.63 -0.36 -0.78
CA ASN A 114 9.63 0.31 0.05
C ASN A 114 9.46 1.79 -0.29
N VAL A 115 10.56 2.56 -0.40
CA VAL A 115 10.45 4.01 -0.51
C VAL A 115 10.84 4.55 -1.89
N LYS A 116 11.88 4.00 -2.52
CA LYS A 116 12.26 4.44 -3.88
C LYS A 116 11.13 4.12 -4.87
N SER A 117 10.54 2.93 -4.79
CA SER A 117 9.41 2.54 -5.63
C SER A 117 8.22 3.47 -5.43
N ALA A 118 7.85 3.75 -4.17
CA ALA A 118 6.76 4.66 -3.84
C ALA A 118 7.02 6.09 -4.36
N PHE A 119 8.27 6.57 -4.27
CA PHE A 119 8.65 7.89 -4.78
C PHE A 119 8.47 7.98 -6.29
N PHE A 120 9.06 7.06 -7.06
CA PHE A 120 8.98 7.08 -8.52
C PHE A 120 7.62 6.64 -9.05
N GLY A 121 6.91 5.74 -8.35
CA GLY A 121 5.50 5.42 -8.64
C GLY A 121 4.61 6.65 -8.48
N THR A 122 4.78 7.39 -7.38
CA THR A 122 4.09 8.67 -7.16
C THR A 122 4.39 9.66 -8.28
N GLN A 123 5.67 9.78 -8.70
CA GLN A 123 6.06 10.67 -9.80
C GLN A 123 5.40 10.26 -11.11
N ALA A 124 5.40 8.98 -11.45
CA ALA A 124 4.78 8.47 -12.69
C ALA A 124 3.26 8.72 -12.69
N ALA A 125 2.59 8.38 -11.59
CA ALA A 125 1.15 8.61 -11.44
C ALA A 125 0.80 10.12 -11.47
N ALA A 126 1.56 10.96 -10.77
CA ALA A 126 1.31 12.41 -10.75
C ALA A 126 1.43 13.03 -12.15
N LYS A 127 2.43 12.63 -12.94
CA LYS A 127 2.56 13.06 -14.35
C LYS A 127 1.31 12.69 -15.16
N GLN A 128 0.80 11.48 -14.97
CA GLN A 128 -0.42 11.01 -15.64
C GLN A 128 -1.65 11.78 -15.17
N PHE A 129 -1.84 11.98 -13.86
CA PHE A 129 -2.96 12.75 -13.31
C PHE A 129 -2.99 14.18 -13.82
N ILE A 130 -1.82 14.84 -13.91
CA ILE A 130 -1.71 16.19 -14.45
C ILE A 130 -2.02 16.21 -15.94
N ALA A 131 -1.52 15.25 -16.71
CA ALA A 131 -1.79 15.16 -18.16
C ALA A 131 -3.28 14.91 -18.47
N GLN A 132 -3.98 14.16 -17.62
CA GLN A 132 -5.44 13.93 -17.72
C GLN A 132 -6.27 15.17 -17.33
N GLY A 133 -5.75 16.04 -16.47
CA GLY A 133 -6.43 17.25 -16.01
C GLY A 133 -7.50 17.01 -14.93
N ASN A 134 -7.65 15.79 -14.42
CA ASN A 134 -8.70 15.42 -13.45
C ASN A 134 -8.19 15.28 -12.01
N GLY A 135 -6.89 15.55 -11.78
CA GLY A 135 -6.25 15.22 -10.51
C GLY A 135 -6.14 13.71 -10.29
N GLY A 136 -5.88 13.29 -9.07
CA GLY A 136 -5.77 11.88 -8.71
C GLY A 136 -5.39 11.64 -7.25
N LEU A 137 -5.22 10.37 -6.90
CA LEU A 137 -4.87 9.97 -5.55
C LEU A 137 -3.70 8.98 -5.55
N VAL A 138 -2.71 9.23 -4.70
CA VAL A 138 -1.72 8.25 -4.32
C VAL A 138 -2.00 7.82 -2.88
N LEU A 139 -2.15 6.52 -2.67
CA LEU A 139 -2.21 5.88 -1.35
C LEU A 139 -0.93 5.09 -1.11
N ASN A 140 -0.29 5.30 0.02
CA ASN A 140 0.86 4.51 0.41
C ASN A 140 0.46 3.61 1.59
N ILE A 141 0.65 2.30 1.45
CA ILE A 141 0.56 1.38 2.59
C ILE A 141 1.88 1.49 3.36
N SER A 142 1.86 2.38 4.35
CA SER A 142 2.98 2.65 5.24
C SER A 142 3.00 1.64 6.40
N SER A 143 3.17 2.11 7.62
CA SER A 143 3.13 1.35 8.87
C SER A 143 3.08 2.32 10.05
N VAL A 144 2.62 1.87 11.21
CA VAL A 144 2.86 2.59 12.47
C VAL A 144 4.35 2.85 12.71
N HIS A 145 5.21 2.05 12.10
CA HIS A 145 6.68 2.20 12.16
C HIS A 145 7.22 3.37 11.31
N GLU A 146 6.38 4.16 10.68
CA GLU A 146 6.77 5.47 10.16
C GLU A 146 7.04 6.49 11.28
N ASP A 147 6.55 6.22 12.49
CA ASP A 147 6.70 7.02 13.70
C ASP A 147 7.17 6.20 14.90
N TRP A 148 6.75 4.94 14.98
CA TRP A 148 6.98 4.09 16.13
C TRP A 148 8.20 3.18 15.91
N PRO A 149 9.18 3.17 16.84
CA PRO A 149 10.41 2.40 16.64
C PRO A 149 10.15 0.89 16.67
N MET A 150 10.92 0.16 15.85
CA MET A 150 10.95 -1.30 15.82
C MET A 150 12.40 -1.79 15.88
N PRO A 151 12.96 -2.01 17.09
CA PRO A 151 14.30 -2.56 17.23
C PRO A 151 14.45 -3.88 16.45
N GLY A 152 15.59 -4.04 15.76
CA GLY A 152 15.82 -5.20 14.89
C GLY A 152 15.17 -5.09 13.50
N ASN A 153 14.66 -3.91 13.11
CA ASN A 153 14.11 -3.68 11.77
C ASN A 153 14.27 -2.21 11.34
N LEU A 154 15.49 -1.66 11.54
CA LEU A 154 15.70 -0.22 11.36
C LEU A 154 15.57 0.23 9.91
N ALA A 155 16.08 -0.54 8.94
CA ALA A 155 15.96 -0.21 7.52
C ALA A 155 14.49 -0.06 7.10
N TYR A 156 13.63 -0.95 7.59
CA TYR A 156 12.18 -0.85 7.39
C TYR A 156 11.61 0.44 7.99
N CYS A 157 11.92 0.75 9.26
CA CYS A 157 11.45 1.99 9.90
C CYS A 157 11.90 3.24 9.13
N VAL A 158 13.17 3.29 8.68
CA VAL A 158 13.69 4.39 7.85
C VAL A 158 12.88 4.51 6.55
N SER A 159 12.61 3.38 5.89
CA SER A 159 11.82 3.39 4.65
C SER A 159 10.39 3.91 4.86
N LYS A 160 9.73 3.51 5.96
CA LYS A 160 8.36 3.95 6.27
C LYS A 160 8.32 5.41 6.74
N GLY A 161 9.33 5.87 7.48
CA GLY A 161 9.54 7.30 7.77
C GLY A 161 9.74 8.13 6.50
N GLY A 162 10.46 7.59 5.51
CA GLY A 162 10.59 8.19 4.17
C GLY A 162 9.26 8.30 3.44
N MET A 163 8.41 7.26 3.49
CA MET A 163 7.06 7.30 2.92
C MET A 163 6.18 8.37 3.60
N ARG A 164 6.33 8.56 4.91
CA ARG A 164 5.63 9.63 5.63
C ARG A 164 5.98 11.00 5.09
N MET A 165 7.28 11.29 4.90
CA MET A 165 7.70 12.56 4.34
C MET A 165 7.31 12.70 2.86
N LEU A 166 7.32 11.62 2.08
CA LEU A 166 6.81 11.62 0.71
C LEU A 166 5.33 12.08 0.66
N ALA A 167 4.47 11.54 1.53
CA ALA A 167 3.08 11.95 1.57
C ALA A 167 2.92 13.41 1.99
N ARG A 168 3.65 13.86 3.01
CA ARG A 168 3.57 15.23 3.52
C ARG A 168 4.07 16.26 2.52
N SER A 169 5.29 16.10 2.01
CA SER A 169 5.88 17.05 1.06
C SER A 169 5.21 16.96 -0.30
N GLY A 170 5.04 15.75 -0.84
CA GLY A 170 4.44 15.55 -2.16
C GLY A 170 2.98 15.99 -2.23
N GLY A 171 2.20 15.77 -1.16
CA GLY A 171 0.81 16.20 -1.12
C GLY A 171 0.65 17.74 -1.07
N VAL A 172 1.60 18.45 -0.44
CA VAL A 172 1.65 19.93 -0.48
C VAL A 172 2.06 20.41 -1.87
N GLU A 173 3.11 19.80 -2.45
CA GLU A 173 3.65 20.18 -3.76
C GLU A 173 2.65 19.93 -4.90
N LEU A 174 1.95 18.79 -4.87
CA LEU A 174 1.05 18.36 -5.94
C LEU A 174 -0.41 18.78 -5.73
N GLY A 175 -0.76 19.26 -4.55
CA GLY A 175 -2.10 19.76 -4.24
C GLY A 175 -2.67 20.78 -5.22
N PRO A 176 -1.88 21.79 -5.69
CA PRO A 176 -2.34 22.73 -6.73
C PRO A 176 -2.75 22.09 -8.05
N HIS A 177 -2.31 20.86 -8.32
CA HIS A 177 -2.69 20.06 -9.48
C HIS A 177 -3.87 19.11 -9.22
N GLY A 178 -4.53 19.21 -8.04
CA GLY A 178 -5.62 18.30 -7.67
C GLY A 178 -5.16 16.89 -7.29
N VAL A 179 -3.86 16.68 -7.05
CA VAL A 179 -3.32 15.37 -6.66
C VAL A 179 -3.23 15.31 -5.13
N ARG A 180 -3.82 14.27 -4.56
CA ARG A 180 -3.78 13.97 -3.12
C ARG A 180 -2.79 12.84 -2.86
N ILE A 181 -2.06 12.91 -1.74
CA ILE A 181 -1.22 11.81 -1.26
C ILE A 181 -1.58 11.54 0.20
N VAL A 182 -1.96 10.30 0.50
CA VAL A 182 -2.35 9.89 1.85
C VAL A 182 -1.65 8.57 2.19
N ASN A 183 -1.07 8.50 3.37
CA ASN A 183 -0.57 7.26 3.92
C ASN A 183 -1.66 6.55 4.72
N ILE A 184 -1.64 5.23 4.65
CA ILE A 184 -2.33 4.36 5.59
C ILE A 184 -1.23 3.69 6.42
N ALA A 185 -1.31 3.78 7.74
CA ALA A 185 -0.36 3.19 8.67
C ALA A 185 -1.01 2.04 9.45
N PRO A 186 -0.95 0.80 8.92
CA PRO A 186 -1.42 -0.36 9.66
C PRO A 186 -0.52 -0.64 10.87
N GLY A 187 -1.14 -1.19 11.93
CA GLY A 187 -0.44 -1.96 12.95
C GLY A 187 -0.17 -3.38 12.47
N ALA A 188 -0.30 -4.37 13.37
CA ALA A 188 -0.18 -5.77 13.00
C ALA A 188 -1.38 -6.21 12.14
N VAL A 189 -1.10 -6.84 10.99
CA VAL A 189 -2.10 -7.40 10.06
C VAL A 189 -1.76 -8.87 9.80
N ASP A 190 -2.76 -9.73 9.78
CA ASP A 190 -2.62 -11.16 9.50
C ASP A 190 -2.32 -11.38 8.00
N THR A 191 -1.04 -11.37 7.66
CA THR A 191 -0.54 -11.45 6.28
C THR A 191 0.69 -12.36 6.21
N PRO A 192 1.11 -12.80 5.01
CA PRO A 192 2.34 -13.59 4.82
C PRO A 192 3.60 -12.98 5.44
N ILE A 193 3.72 -11.66 5.47
CA ILE A 193 4.85 -10.93 6.10
C ILE A 193 4.93 -11.20 7.62
N ASN A 194 3.79 -11.41 8.27
CA ASN A 194 3.68 -11.60 9.71
C ASN A 194 3.58 -13.08 10.13
N THR A 195 3.70 -14.03 9.18
CA THR A 195 3.55 -15.48 9.44
C THR A 195 4.47 -15.98 10.56
N ALA A 196 5.70 -15.48 10.65
CA ALA A 196 6.64 -15.85 11.71
C ALA A 196 6.15 -15.51 13.13
N THR A 197 5.25 -14.53 13.26
CA THR A 197 4.62 -14.18 14.54
C THR A 197 3.26 -14.84 14.70
N THR A 198 2.43 -14.82 13.65
CA THR A 198 1.04 -15.30 13.72
C THR A 198 0.93 -16.83 13.74
N SER A 199 1.95 -17.57 13.27
CA SER A 199 2.01 -19.04 13.34
C SER A 199 2.55 -19.60 14.67
N ASP A 200 3.13 -18.76 15.52
CA ASP A 200 3.63 -19.14 16.84
C ASP A 200 2.61 -18.72 17.92
N PRO A 201 1.95 -19.67 18.62
CA PRO A 201 0.87 -19.34 19.55
C PRO A 201 1.29 -18.45 20.71
N ASP A 202 2.55 -18.51 21.16
CA ASP A 202 3.02 -17.69 22.28
C ASP A 202 3.32 -16.28 21.82
N LYS A 203 3.90 -16.10 20.63
CA LYS A 203 4.12 -14.79 20.04
C LYS A 203 2.80 -14.12 19.65
N LEU A 204 1.85 -14.90 19.10
CA LEU A 204 0.53 -14.38 18.77
C LEU A 204 -0.19 -13.87 20.03
N ARG A 205 -0.16 -14.62 21.14
CA ARG A 205 -0.75 -14.18 22.41
C ARG A 205 -0.10 -12.89 22.92
N GLN A 206 1.23 -12.79 22.87
CA GLN A 206 1.94 -11.57 23.26
C GLN A 206 1.53 -10.37 22.38
N LEU A 207 1.33 -10.61 21.08
CA LEU A 207 0.87 -9.59 20.15
C LEU A 207 -0.58 -9.17 20.45
N ASP A 208 -1.48 -10.15 20.68
CA ASP A 208 -2.87 -9.91 21.04
C ASP A 208 -2.98 -9.08 22.33
N ASP A 209 -2.19 -9.44 23.34
CA ASP A 209 -2.12 -8.71 24.62
C ASP A 209 -1.59 -7.27 24.46
N ALA A 210 -0.75 -7.02 23.47
CA ALA A 210 -0.20 -5.69 23.18
C ALA A 210 -1.16 -4.80 22.37
N ILE A 211 -2.15 -5.38 21.70
CA ILE A 211 -3.13 -4.65 20.87
C ILE A 211 -4.39 -4.39 21.72
N PRO A 212 -4.79 -3.13 21.96
CA PRO A 212 -6.02 -2.83 22.72
C PRO A 212 -7.29 -3.51 22.19
N LEU A 213 -7.42 -3.72 20.87
CA LEU A 213 -8.53 -4.48 20.29
C LEU A 213 -8.33 -6.01 20.37
N GLY A 214 -7.26 -6.51 21.00
CA GLY A 214 -7.04 -7.92 21.34
C GLY A 214 -6.77 -8.84 20.16
N ARG A 215 -6.41 -8.32 18.98
CA ARG A 215 -6.10 -9.12 17.80
C ARG A 215 -5.40 -8.30 16.71
N PRO A 216 -4.63 -8.93 15.81
CA PRO A 216 -4.22 -8.33 14.55
C PRO A 216 -5.43 -7.98 13.66
N ALA A 217 -5.26 -6.99 12.80
CA ALA A 217 -6.25 -6.69 11.77
C ALA A 217 -6.29 -7.79 10.71
N LYS A 218 -7.45 -7.96 10.08
CA LYS A 218 -7.56 -8.74 8.84
C LYS A 218 -7.23 -7.85 7.64
N PRO A 219 -6.62 -8.38 6.56
CA PRO A 219 -6.25 -7.58 5.38
C PRO A 219 -7.43 -6.79 4.76
N HIS A 220 -8.64 -7.34 4.79
CA HIS A 220 -9.82 -6.64 4.27
C HIS A 220 -10.16 -5.38 5.09
N GLU A 221 -9.84 -5.32 6.40
CA GLU A 221 -10.09 -4.14 7.23
C GLU A 221 -9.22 -2.95 6.79
N ILE A 222 -8.03 -3.22 6.23
CA ILE A 222 -7.20 -2.20 5.60
C ILE A 222 -7.77 -1.80 4.23
N ALA A 223 -8.22 -2.77 3.45
CA ALA A 223 -8.79 -2.55 2.12
C ALA A 223 -10.02 -1.64 2.14
N GLU A 224 -10.91 -1.78 3.13
CA GLU A 224 -12.07 -0.92 3.31
C GLU A 224 -11.69 0.56 3.50
N VAL A 225 -10.58 0.83 4.20
CA VAL A 225 -10.09 2.21 4.35
C VAL A 225 -9.49 2.74 3.05
N VAL A 226 -8.83 1.88 2.25
CA VAL A 226 -8.38 2.24 0.90
C VAL A 226 -9.58 2.65 0.04
N VAL A 227 -10.66 1.88 0.04
CA VAL A 227 -11.91 2.19 -0.68
C VAL A 227 -12.50 3.53 -0.22
N PHE A 228 -12.60 3.76 1.09
CA PHE A 228 -13.07 5.03 1.63
C PHE A 228 -12.21 6.22 1.15
N LEU A 229 -10.88 6.11 1.24
CA LEU A 229 -9.95 7.17 0.85
C LEU A 229 -9.95 7.44 -0.67
N ALA A 230 -10.17 6.39 -1.48
CA ALA A 230 -10.29 6.47 -2.94
C ALA A 230 -11.63 7.07 -3.39
N SER A 231 -12.63 7.06 -2.52
CA SER A 231 -13.95 7.62 -2.83
C SER A 231 -13.99 9.13 -2.71
N GLY A 232 -15.06 9.74 -3.25
CA GLY A 232 -15.34 11.17 -3.07
C GLY A 232 -15.58 11.61 -1.63
N LYS A 233 -15.82 10.66 -0.70
CA LYS A 233 -16.07 10.97 0.72
C LYS A 233 -14.82 11.49 1.44
N ALA A 234 -13.63 11.18 0.94
CA ALA A 234 -12.35 11.61 1.50
C ALA A 234 -11.67 12.74 0.67
N ALA A 235 -12.41 13.46 -0.17
CA ALA A 235 -11.87 14.43 -1.13
C ALA A 235 -11.00 15.53 -0.51
N TYR A 236 -11.17 15.86 0.77
CA TYR A 236 -10.40 16.90 1.47
C TYR A 236 -9.21 16.36 2.26
N MET A 237 -8.87 15.06 2.11
CA MET A 237 -7.75 14.43 2.82
C MET A 237 -6.52 14.34 1.91
N THR A 238 -5.45 15.00 2.30
CA THR A 238 -4.11 14.92 1.66
C THR A 238 -3.01 15.22 2.68
N SER A 239 -1.76 14.88 2.35
CA SER A 239 -0.56 15.18 3.17
C SER A 239 -0.63 14.64 4.60
N THR A 240 -1.34 13.54 4.80
CA THR A 240 -1.63 12.98 6.13
C THR A 240 -1.45 11.48 6.15
N THR A 241 -1.42 10.92 7.36
CA THR A 241 -1.46 9.48 7.62
C THR A 241 -2.75 9.12 8.36
N VAL A 242 -3.41 8.07 7.90
CA VAL A 242 -4.53 7.42 8.59
C VAL A 242 -4.00 6.17 9.29
N THR A 243 -3.96 6.17 10.60
CA THR A 243 -3.50 5.04 11.41
C THR A 243 -4.63 4.03 11.62
N ILE A 244 -4.34 2.74 11.39
CA ILE A 244 -5.27 1.62 11.56
C ILE A 244 -4.52 0.50 12.27
N ASP A 245 -4.48 0.53 13.59
CA ASP A 245 -3.54 -0.28 14.36
C ASP A 245 -4.14 -0.96 15.60
N GLY A 246 -5.45 -0.92 15.76
CA GLY A 246 -6.12 -1.47 16.94
C GLY A 246 -5.71 -0.81 18.26
N GLY A 247 -5.01 0.33 18.18
CA GLY A 247 -4.54 1.12 19.33
C GLY A 247 -3.12 0.78 19.78
N ILE A 248 -2.41 -0.15 19.12
CA ILE A 248 -1.09 -0.64 19.59
C ILE A 248 -0.05 0.48 19.71
N SER A 249 -0.07 1.49 18.83
CA SER A 249 0.90 2.60 18.87
C SER A 249 0.63 3.64 19.96
N GLN A 250 -0.54 3.59 20.62
CA GLN A 250 -0.88 4.54 21.68
C GLN A 250 -0.42 4.06 23.07
N GLY A 251 0.20 2.89 23.14
CA GLY A 251 0.75 2.33 24.36
C GLY A 251 -0.25 1.53 25.20
N SER A 252 0.28 0.86 26.23
CA SER A 252 -0.52 0.09 27.17
C SER A 252 -1.49 1.00 27.91
N VAL A 253 -2.66 0.47 28.27
CA VAL A 253 -3.54 1.05 29.29
C VAL A 253 -2.67 1.49 30.47
N GLY A 254 -2.63 2.80 30.71
CA GLY A 254 -1.80 3.36 31.78
C GLY A 254 -2.14 2.68 33.10
N LEU A 255 -1.14 2.09 33.71
CA LEU A 255 -1.17 1.65 35.10
C LEU A 255 -0.58 2.74 35.96
#